data_56d4a0ace387621604756c5745ce6b20
#
_entry.id   56d4a0ace387621604756c5745ce6b20
#
_cell.length_a   1.000
_cell.length_b   1.000
_cell.length_c   1.000
_cell.angle_alpha   90.00
_cell.angle_beta   90.00
_cell.angle_gamma   90.00
#
_symmetry.space_group_name_H-M   'P 1'
#
loop_
_entity.id
_entity.type
_entity.pdbx_description
1 polymer ?
#
loop_
_entity_poly.entity_id
_entity_poly.type
_entity_poly.pdbx_seq_one_letter_code
_entity_poly.pdbx_strand_id
1 'polypeptide(L)'
;MAKRYKVATIAGDGIGLEVLPEGIKVVKAAAEKHGIELELDVFDWASCDYYLEHGKMMPDDWFETLQGYDAIYFGAVGWPDKVPDHISLWGSLLQFRRGFDQYVNLRPVRLMPGVKCPLVGKKPGDIDFYVVRENSEGEYSAIGGKAFEGTDREFVLQEAVFTRHGVDRILRYAFEFANQRDAKKITAATKSNGIAVSMPYWDERVDAMAKQYPQIQADKQHVDILAARFVLQPERFDVVVASNLFGDILSDLGPACTGTIGLAASANLNPERKFPSLFEPVHGSAPDIYGKQIANPIAAIWSGAMMFEFFGEDDERCIQAGQDIMQAIENVLINGPKTADIGGQAKTYEVGDAIASCVAQTKMDVFAME
;
A
#
# COMPACT_ATOMS: atom_id res chain seq x y z
N MET A 1 -27.35 -1.96 -15.69
CA MET A 1 -27.46 -1.48 -14.29
C MET A 1 -26.07 -1.01 -13.90
N ALA A 2 -25.95 0.09 -13.17
CA ALA A 2 -24.64 0.51 -12.64
C ALA A 2 -24.06 -0.62 -11.75
N LYS A 3 -22.76 -0.88 -11.84
CA LYS A 3 -22.09 -1.88 -10.99
C LYS A 3 -22.13 -1.38 -9.53
N ARG A 4 -22.57 -2.24 -8.62
CA ARG A 4 -22.48 -2.03 -7.17
C ARG A 4 -21.19 -2.65 -6.69
N TYR A 5 -20.39 -1.89 -5.94
CA TYR A 5 -19.14 -2.37 -5.35
C TYR A 5 -19.36 -2.72 -3.89
N LYS A 6 -18.98 -3.92 -3.51
CA LYS A 6 -19.06 -4.42 -2.15
C LYS A 6 -17.69 -4.43 -1.49
N VAL A 7 -17.51 -3.64 -0.43
CA VAL A 7 -16.24 -3.43 0.25
C VAL A 7 -16.35 -3.83 1.71
N ALA A 8 -15.47 -4.74 2.13
CA ALA A 8 -15.31 -5.07 3.54
C ALA A 8 -14.42 -4.00 4.21
N THR A 9 -14.87 -3.41 5.31
CA THR A 9 -14.11 -2.43 6.08
C THR A 9 -13.66 -3.01 7.40
N ILE A 10 -12.36 -2.95 7.68
CA ILE A 10 -11.73 -3.54 8.86
C ILE A 10 -10.81 -2.49 9.48
N ALA A 11 -11.17 -1.92 10.62
CA ALA A 11 -10.38 -0.87 11.25
C ALA A 11 -9.11 -1.42 11.94
N GLY A 12 -9.18 -2.63 12.49
CA GLY A 12 -8.06 -3.28 13.19
C GLY A 12 -7.73 -2.64 14.53
N ASP A 13 -6.47 -2.22 14.71
CA ASP A 13 -5.92 -1.73 15.98
C ASP A 13 -5.51 -0.25 15.96
N GLY A 14 -5.42 0.34 17.15
CA GLY A 14 -4.82 1.64 17.40
C GLY A 14 -5.36 2.75 16.51
N ILE A 15 -4.49 3.48 15.82
CA ILE A 15 -4.92 4.60 14.96
C ILE A 15 -5.72 4.14 13.73
N GLY A 16 -5.73 2.83 13.39
CA GLY A 16 -6.65 2.31 12.38
C GLY A 16 -8.11 2.64 12.67
N LEU A 17 -8.49 2.62 13.96
CA LEU A 17 -9.82 3.02 14.46
C LEU A 17 -10.10 4.54 14.31
N GLU A 18 -9.08 5.35 14.09
CA GLU A 18 -9.19 6.80 13.91
C GLU A 18 -9.12 7.21 12.43
N VAL A 19 -8.19 6.62 11.66
CA VAL A 19 -7.91 7.05 10.27
C VAL A 19 -8.83 6.40 9.25
N LEU A 20 -9.26 5.13 9.46
CA LEU A 20 -10.15 4.46 8.52
C LEU A 20 -11.55 5.11 8.43
N PRO A 21 -12.20 5.53 9.54
CA PRO A 21 -13.44 6.28 9.46
C PRO A 21 -13.35 7.55 8.61
N GLU A 22 -12.21 8.25 8.66
CA GLU A 22 -11.97 9.43 7.83
C GLU A 22 -11.80 9.05 6.36
N GLY A 23 -11.09 7.95 6.07
CA GLY A 23 -11.03 7.38 4.73
C GLY A 23 -12.41 7.01 4.18
N ILE A 24 -13.23 6.32 4.96
CA ILE A 24 -14.61 5.94 4.61
C ILE A 24 -15.47 7.18 4.31
N LYS A 25 -15.34 8.23 5.12
CA LYS A 25 -16.06 9.50 4.91
C LYS A 25 -15.78 10.10 3.53
N VAL A 26 -14.49 10.17 3.16
CA VAL A 26 -14.06 10.75 1.88
C VAL A 26 -14.48 9.86 0.70
N VAL A 27 -14.30 8.53 0.82
CA VAL A 27 -14.71 7.56 -0.19
C VAL A 27 -16.21 7.62 -0.44
N LYS A 28 -17.05 7.77 0.62
CA LYS A 28 -18.50 7.96 0.46
C LYS A 28 -18.83 9.26 -0.25
N ALA A 29 -18.18 10.37 0.08
CA ALA A 29 -18.41 11.65 -0.59
C ALA A 29 -18.08 11.58 -2.08
N ALA A 30 -16.99 10.91 -2.46
CA ALA A 30 -16.61 10.71 -3.86
C ALA A 30 -17.59 9.77 -4.59
N ALA A 31 -18.00 8.67 -3.95
CA ALA A 31 -18.97 7.74 -4.51
C ALA A 31 -20.33 8.44 -4.78
N GLU A 32 -20.82 9.22 -3.81
CA GLU A 32 -22.08 9.99 -3.96
C GLU A 32 -21.98 10.99 -5.12
N LYS A 33 -20.88 11.74 -5.19
CA LYS A 33 -20.65 12.74 -6.25
C LYS A 33 -20.69 12.12 -7.65
N HIS A 34 -20.11 10.94 -7.83
CA HIS A 34 -20.02 10.27 -9.13
C HIS A 34 -21.13 9.24 -9.38
N GLY A 35 -22.10 9.11 -8.48
CA GLY A 35 -23.19 8.15 -8.61
C GLY A 35 -22.73 6.71 -8.63
N ILE A 36 -21.66 6.40 -7.85
CA ILE A 36 -21.12 5.05 -7.66
C ILE A 36 -21.86 4.39 -6.50
N GLU A 37 -22.46 3.23 -6.76
CA GLU A 37 -23.13 2.46 -5.71
C GLU A 37 -22.08 1.67 -4.91
N LEU A 38 -21.87 2.06 -3.64
CA LEU A 38 -20.88 1.49 -2.75
C LEU A 38 -21.54 0.91 -1.50
N GLU A 39 -21.39 -0.40 -1.28
CA GLU A 39 -21.81 -1.09 -0.07
C GLU A 39 -20.59 -1.33 0.82
N LEU A 40 -20.63 -0.81 2.04
CA LEU A 40 -19.53 -0.91 3.02
C LEU A 40 -20.00 -1.75 4.22
N ASP A 41 -19.50 -2.97 4.33
CA ASP A 41 -19.75 -3.84 5.47
C ASP A 41 -18.61 -3.73 6.48
N VAL A 42 -18.94 -3.61 7.76
CA VAL A 42 -17.97 -3.43 8.84
C VAL A 42 -17.69 -4.76 9.52
N PHE A 43 -16.41 -5.09 9.67
CA PHE A 43 -15.92 -6.25 10.40
C PHE A 43 -15.00 -5.83 11.54
N ASP A 44 -15.14 -6.42 12.69
CA ASP A 44 -14.32 -6.18 13.89
C ASP A 44 -13.10 -7.11 14.01
N TRP A 45 -12.83 -7.87 12.94
CA TRP A 45 -11.73 -8.84 12.85
C TRP A 45 -10.36 -8.20 12.72
N ALA A 46 -9.34 -9.06 12.68
CA ALA A 46 -7.96 -8.66 12.46
C ALA A 46 -7.50 -7.56 13.44
N SER A 47 -7.92 -7.70 14.69
CA SER A 47 -7.52 -6.84 15.80
C SER A 47 -7.01 -7.63 16.99
N CYS A 48 -6.12 -7.03 17.79
CA CYS A 48 -5.64 -7.64 19.01
C CYS A 48 -6.76 -7.83 20.05
N ASP A 49 -7.75 -6.94 20.07
CA ASP A 49 -8.91 -7.07 20.96
C ASP A 49 -9.78 -8.26 20.56
N TYR A 50 -10.02 -8.48 19.27
CA TYR A 50 -10.70 -9.68 18.78
C TYR A 50 -9.93 -10.95 19.15
N TYR A 51 -8.59 -10.93 19.05
CA TYR A 51 -7.76 -12.06 19.46
C TYR A 51 -7.90 -12.39 20.94
N LEU A 52 -7.89 -11.38 21.81
CA LEU A 52 -8.02 -11.58 23.25
C LEU A 52 -9.38 -12.18 23.63
N GLU A 53 -10.42 -11.88 22.86
CA GLU A 53 -11.77 -12.42 23.10
C GLU A 53 -11.96 -13.83 22.54
N HIS A 54 -11.41 -14.09 21.32
CA HIS A 54 -11.71 -15.30 20.55
C HIS A 54 -10.53 -16.27 20.41
N GLY A 55 -9.32 -15.91 20.85
CA GLY A 55 -8.10 -16.73 20.72
C GLY A 55 -7.56 -16.85 19.30
N LYS A 56 -8.07 -16.06 18.35
CA LYS A 56 -7.67 -16.00 16.94
C LYS A 56 -7.95 -14.62 16.37
N MET A 57 -7.20 -14.22 15.33
CA MET A 57 -7.32 -12.88 14.74
C MET A 57 -8.56 -12.71 13.86
N MET A 58 -9.13 -13.80 13.35
CA MET A 58 -10.30 -13.84 12.47
C MET A 58 -11.09 -15.13 12.72
N PRO A 59 -12.39 -15.18 12.37
CA PRO A 59 -13.17 -16.43 12.42
C PRO A 59 -12.64 -17.43 11.38
N ASP A 60 -12.97 -18.72 11.54
CA ASP A 60 -12.44 -19.78 10.68
C ASP A 60 -12.96 -19.70 9.23
N ASP A 61 -14.13 -19.10 9.04
CA ASP A 61 -14.80 -18.89 7.74
C ASP A 61 -14.51 -17.51 7.12
N TRP A 62 -13.44 -16.83 7.56
CA TRP A 62 -13.07 -15.51 7.05
C TRP A 62 -12.89 -15.47 5.52
N PHE A 63 -12.33 -16.56 4.95
CA PHE A 63 -12.08 -16.65 3.51
C PHE A 63 -13.40 -16.72 2.73
N GLU A 64 -14.27 -17.64 3.12
CA GLU A 64 -15.59 -17.84 2.50
C GLU A 64 -16.46 -16.59 2.62
N THR A 65 -16.36 -15.90 3.74
CA THR A 65 -17.11 -14.67 3.99
C THR A 65 -16.63 -13.53 3.10
N LEU A 66 -15.31 -13.35 2.95
CA LEU A 66 -14.76 -12.19 2.25
C LEU A 66 -14.51 -12.42 0.76
N GLN A 67 -14.40 -13.66 0.26
CA GLN A 67 -14.07 -13.93 -1.14
C GLN A 67 -15.03 -13.32 -2.17
N GLY A 68 -16.26 -12.98 -1.77
CA GLY A 68 -17.27 -12.38 -2.63
C GLY A 68 -17.28 -10.84 -2.62
N TYR A 69 -16.35 -10.21 -1.91
CA TYR A 69 -16.19 -8.75 -1.91
C TYR A 69 -15.32 -8.29 -3.09
N ASP A 70 -15.55 -7.07 -3.56
CA ASP A 70 -14.71 -6.45 -4.59
C ASP A 70 -13.40 -5.93 -4.00
N ALA A 71 -13.41 -5.50 -2.73
CA ALA A 71 -12.23 -5.02 -2.02
C ALA A 71 -12.34 -5.17 -0.49
N ILE A 72 -11.19 -5.08 0.17
CA ILE A 72 -11.06 -4.90 1.62
C ILE A 72 -10.42 -3.53 1.84
N TYR A 73 -11.06 -2.68 2.65
CA TYR A 73 -10.51 -1.40 3.07
C TYR A 73 -10.10 -1.50 4.53
N PHE A 74 -8.78 -1.46 4.76
CA PHE A 74 -8.15 -1.85 6.01
C PHE A 74 -7.49 -0.66 6.71
N GLY A 75 -7.57 -0.61 8.05
CA GLY A 75 -6.93 0.43 8.85
C GLY A 75 -5.49 0.09 9.20
N ALA A 76 -5.29 -0.65 10.29
CA ALA A 76 -3.98 -1.10 10.73
C ALA A 76 -4.12 -2.29 11.69
N VAL A 77 -3.06 -3.07 11.88
CA VAL A 77 -3.05 -4.19 12.83
C VAL A 77 -1.75 -4.23 13.63
N GLY A 78 -1.86 -4.69 14.87
CA GLY A 78 -0.76 -4.94 15.77
C GLY A 78 -0.78 -4.03 17.00
N TRP A 79 -0.61 -4.66 18.15
CA TRP A 79 -0.41 -4.01 19.45
C TRP A 79 0.48 -4.93 20.30
N PRO A 80 1.82 -4.79 20.21
CA PRO A 80 2.77 -5.74 20.79
C PRO A 80 2.58 -6.01 22.29
N ASP A 81 2.11 -5.00 23.05
CA ASP A 81 1.81 -5.16 24.48
C ASP A 81 0.57 -6.03 24.77
N LYS A 82 -0.32 -6.19 23.78
CA LYS A 82 -1.51 -7.04 23.89
C LYS A 82 -1.27 -8.42 23.25
N VAL A 83 -0.75 -8.42 22.02
CA VAL A 83 -0.55 -9.63 21.19
C VAL A 83 0.76 -9.48 20.42
N PRO A 84 1.68 -10.46 20.52
CA PRO A 84 2.94 -10.43 19.76
C PRO A 84 2.73 -10.28 18.25
N ASP A 85 3.58 -9.49 17.58
CA ASP A 85 3.46 -9.18 16.15
C ASP A 85 3.45 -10.44 15.25
N HIS A 86 4.20 -11.48 15.62
CA HIS A 86 4.19 -12.73 14.87
C HIS A 86 2.85 -13.48 14.95
N ILE A 87 1.97 -13.15 15.90
CA ILE A 87 0.60 -13.66 15.99
C ILE A 87 -0.35 -12.73 15.24
N SER A 88 -0.31 -11.43 15.55
CA SER A 88 -1.26 -10.47 15.00
C SER A 88 -1.11 -10.33 13.48
N LEU A 89 0.11 -10.14 12.97
CA LEU A 89 0.38 -9.97 11.54
C LEU A 89 0.15 -11.26 10.74
N TRP A 90 0.67 -12.40 11.25
CA TRP A 90 0.53 -13.70 10.57
C TRP A 90 -0.88 -14.26 10.64
N GLY A 91 -1.64 -13.93 11.68
CA GLY A 91 -3.03 -14.35 11.86
C GLY A 91 -4.06 -13.49 11.13
N SER A 92 -3.63 -12.38 10.50
CA SER A 92 -4.54 -11.45 9.81
C SER A 92 -4.02 -11.02 8.44
N LEU A 93 -3.24 -9.96 8.34
CA LEU A 93 -2.84 -9.33 7.08
C LEU A 93 -2.12 -10.30 6.11
N LEU A 94 -1.22 -11.15 6.64
CA LEU A 94 -0.56 -12.17 5.81
C LEU A 94 -1.51 -13.29 5.37
N GLN A 95 -2.58 -13.56 6.12
CA GLN A 95 -3.62 -14.51 5.69
C GLN A 95 -4.38 -13.94 4.48
N PHE A 96 -4.78 -12.65 4.52
CA PHE A 96 -5.41 -12.01 3.36
C PHE A 96 -4.52 -12.05 2.13
N ARG A 97 -3.24 -11.64 2.26
CA ARG A 97 -2.28 -11.63 1.15
C ARG A 97 -2.11 -12.99 0.49
N ARG A 98 -2.04 -14.06 1.29
CA ARG A 98 -1.86 -15.42 0.79
C ARG A 98 -3.16 -16.07 0.33
N GLY A 99 -4.22 -15.98 1.14
CA GLY A 99 -5.50 -16.60 0.83
C GLY A 99 -6.15 -16.00 -0.42
N PHE A 100 -6.10 -14.68 -0.57
CA PHE A 100 -6.64 -13.97 -1.73
C PHE A 100 -5.62 -13.72 -2.83
N ASP A 101 -4.47 -14.39 -2.77
CA ASP A 101 -3.41 -14.30 -3.79
C ASP A 101 -3.11 -12.84 -4.19
N GLN A 102 -3.00 -11.96 -3.19
CA GLN A 102 -2.67 -10.54 -3.36
C GLN A 102 -1.16 -10.39 -3.55
N TYR A 103 -0.66 -10.86 -4.69
CA TYR A 103 0.79 -10.99 -4.93
C TYR A 103 1.49 -9.69 -5.30
N VAL A 104 0.75 -8.64 -5.59
CA VAL A 104 1.30 -7.30 -5.84
C VAL A 104 1.04 -6.42 -4.63
N ASN A 105 2.08 -5.82 -4.06
CA ASN A 105 1.92 -4.69 -3.18
C ASN A 105 2.42 -3.43 -3.90
N LEU A 106 1.49 -2.53 -4.21
CA LEU A 106 1.73 -1.30 -4.95
C LEU A 106 1.75 -0.12 -3.97
N ARG A 107 2.87 0.61 -3.91
CA ARG A 107 3.08 1.73 -2.99
C ARG A 107 3.57 2.97 -3.75
N PRO A 108 2.75 4.02 -3.88
CA PRO A 108 3.17 5.29 -4.46
C PRO A 108 4.12 6.02 -3.51
N VAL A 109 5.13 6.67 -4.08
CA VAL A 109 6.05 7.57 -3.39
C VAL A 109 6.01 8.91 -4.10
N ARG A 110 5.33 9.89 -3.50
CA ARG A 110 5.11 11.19 -4.12
C ARG A 110 5.32 12.33 -3.14
N LEU A 111 6.13 13.30 -3.53
CA LEU A 111 6.27 14.55 -2.78
C LEU A 111 5.05 15.43 -3.06
N MET A 112 4.14 15.48 -2.10
CA MET A 112 2.89 16.23 -2.21
C MET A 112 3.13 17.75 -2.05
N PRO A 113 2.34 18.59 -2.75
CA PRO A 113 2.35 20.03 -2.53
C PRO A 113 1.97 20.37 -1.09
N GLY A 114 2.55 21.43 -0.54
CA GLY A 114 2.26 21.84 0.85
C GLY A 114 2.92 21.03 1.96
N VAL A 115 3.66 19.97 1.60
CA VAL A 115 4.47 19.15 2.53
C VAL A 115 5.93 19.58 2.47
N LYS A 116 6.57 19.69 3.64
CA LYS A 116 7.99 20.01 3.73
C LYS A 116 8.82 18.76 3.42
N CYS A 117 9.56 18.78 2.32
CA CYS A 117 10.49 17.71 1.99
C CYS A 117 11.71 17.73 2.93
N PRO A 118 12.11 16.58 3.50
CA PRO A 118 13.35 16.48 4.28
C PRO A 118 14.60 16.56 3.40
N LEU A 119 14.47 16.26 2.10
CA LEU A 119 15.59 16.33 1.17
C LEU A 119 15.77 17.77 0.65
N VAL A 120 17.02 18.25 0.72
CA VAL A 120 17.35 19.63 0.33
C VAL A 120 17.10 19.86 -1.16
N GLY A 121 16.42 20.97 -1.48
CA GLY A 121 16.20 21.43 -2.85
C GLY A 121 15.14 20.68 -3.65
N LYS A 122 14.44 19.74 -3.06
CA LYS A 122 13.32 19.02 -3.72
C LYS A 122 12.01 19.77 -3.57
N LYS A 123 11.20 19.74 -4.62
CA LYS A 123 9.88 20.37 -4.70
C LYS A 123 8.84 19.37 -5.23
N PRO A 124 7.55 19.63 -5.07
CA PRO A 124 6.49 18.80 -5.65
C PRO A 124 6.72 18.56 -7.15
N GLY A 125 6.56 17.31 -7.59
CA GLY A 125 6.86 16.85 -8.93
C GLY A 125 8.28 16.30 -9.13
N ASP A 126 9.24 16.59 -8.24
CA ASP A 126 10.59 16.02 -8.35
C ASP A 126 10.64 14.57 -7.86
N ILE A 127 9.71 14.14 -7.01
CA ILE A 127 9.62 12.78 -6.49
C ILE A 127 8.20 12.27 -6.78
N ASP A 128 8.10 11.36 -7.73
CA ASP A 128 6.86 10.70 -8.13
C ASP A 128 7.20 9.36 -8.78
N PHE A 129 7.23 8.30 -7.99
CA PHE A 129 7.49 6.95 -8.45
C PHE A 129 6.70 5.93 -7.65
N TYR A 130 6.69 4.68 -8.10
CA TYR A 130 6.02 3.59 -7.42
C TYR A 130 6.99 2.48 -7.05
N VAL A 131 6.79 1.87 -5.89
CA VAL A 131 7.40 0.59 -5.52
C VAL A 131 6.38 -0.51 -5.76
N VAL A 132 6.75 -1.47 -6.61
CA VAL A 132 6.01 -2.70 -6.89
C VAL A 132 6.73 -3.82 -6.14
N ARG A 133 6.17 -4.22 -4.99
CA ARG A 133 6.72 -5.24 -4.11
C ARG A 133 6.06 -6.58 -4.37
N GLU A 134 6.84 -7.65 -4.54
CA GLU A 134 6.34 -9.00 -4.44
C GLU A 134 5.78 -9.22 -3.02
N ASN A 135 4.60 -9.84 -2.89
CA ASN A 135 3.83 -9.80 -1.65
C ASN A 135 3.43 -11.19 -1.10
N SER A 136 3.81 -12.28 -1.75
CA SER A 136 3.31 -13.63 -1.44
C SER A 136 4.40 -14.65 -1.15
N GLU A 137 5.62 -14.45 -1.61
CA GLU A 137 6.75 -15.37 -1.45
C GLU A 137 8.03 -14.62 -1.05
N GLY A 138 9.19 -15.09 -1.43
CA GLY A 138 10.48 -14.48 -1.13
C GLY A 138 10.94 -14.74 0.29
N GLU A 139 11.44 -13.70 0.92
CA GLU A 139 12.05 -13.75 2.26
C GLU A 139 11.00 -13.88 3.39
N TYR A 140 9.73 -13.55 3.13
CA TYR A 140 8.61 -13.73 4.06
C TYR A 140 8.00 -15.13 3.98
N SER A 141 8.79 -16.15 3.64
CA SER A 141 8.34 -17.53 3.70
C SER A 141 8.16 -17.99 5.15
N ALA A 142 7.29 -18.98 5.37
CA ALA A 142 7.15 -19.65 6.66
C ALA A 142 7.94 -20.97 6.71
N ILE A 143 8.98 -21.09 5.86
CA ILE A 143 9.79 -22.31 5.74
C ILE A 143 11.07 -22.13 6.53
N GLY A 144 11.28 -23.00 7.52
CA GLY A 144 12.43 -22.95 8.40
C GLY A 144 12.19 -23.65 9.71
N GLY A 145 13.09 -23.42 10.67
CA GLY A 145 12.96 -24.02 11.99
C GLY A 145 14.15 -23.73 12.88
N LYS A 146 14.08 -24.28 14.09
CA LYS A 146 15.15 -24.22 15.09
C LYS A 146 15.60 -25.62 15.47
N ALA A 147 16.85 -25.78 15.85
CA ALA A 147 17.36 -27.02 16.42
C ALA A 147 18.28 -26.73 17.60
N PHE A 148 18.39 -27.68 18.53
CA PHE A 148 19.15 -27.61 19.77
C PHE A 148 18.80 -26.40 20.65
N GLU A 149 17.51 -26.05 20.70
CA GLU A 149 17.00 -24.89 21.42
C GLU A 149 17.47 -24.86 22.89
N GLY A 150 17.86 -23.67 23.37
CA GLY A 150 18.35 -23.47 24.73
C GLY A 150 19.76 -23.97 25.02
N THR A 151 20.51 -24.41 24.02
CA THR A 151 21.93 -24.83 24.15
C THR A 151 22.86 -23.92 23.35
N ASP A 152 24.18 -24.02 23.62
CA ASP A 152 25.20 -23.30 22.85
C ASP A 152 25.33 -23.75 21.38
N ARG A 153 24.66 -24.86 21.01
CA ARG A 153 24.56 -25.35 19.64
C ARG A 153 23.29 -24.99 18.92
N GLU A 154 22.44 -24.15 19.54
CA GLU A 154 21.23 -23.70 18.93
C GLU A 154 21.50 -23.03 17.58
N PHE A 155 20.70 -23.38 16.57
CA PHE A 155 20.69 -22.67 15.31
C PHE A 155 19.25 -22.48 14.79
N VAL A 156 19.09 -21.46 13.97
CA VAL A 156 17.83 -21.10 13.31
C VAL A 156 18.05 -21.08 11.81
N LEU A 157 17.15 -21.70 11.07
CA LEU A 157 17.12 -21.64 9.60
C LEU A 157 15.81 -20.98 9.16
N GLN A 158 15.92 -20.09 8.20
CA GLN A 158 14.77 -19.55 7.46
C GLN A 158 15.10 -19.50 5.98
N GLU A 159 14.24 -20.10 5.15
CA GLU A 159 14.41 -20.14 3.70
C GLU A 159 13.75 -18.93 3.03
N ALA A 160 14.40 -18.39 2.03
CA ALA A 160 13.79 -17.45 1.07
C ALA A 160 13.41 -18.23 -0.20
N VAL A 161 12.14 -18.16 -0.60
CA VAL A 161 11.61 -18.95 -1.72
C VAL A 161 11.26 -18.04 -2.89
N PHE A 162 11.88 -18.31 -4.04
CA PHE A 162 11.66 -17.61 -5.30
C PHE A 162 11.22 -18.61 -6.35
N THR A 163 9.92 -18.64 -6.65
CA THR A 163 9.41 -19.51 -7.71
C THR A 163 9.41 -18.77 -9.05
N ARG A 164 9.53 -19.53 -10.15
CA ARG A 164 9.40 -18.92 -11.48
C ARG A 164 8.05 -18.24 -11.66
N HIS A 165 6.99 -18.87 -11.18
CA HIS A 165 5.64 -18.33 -11.25
C HIS A 165 5.53 -16.99 -10.51
N GLY A 166 5.96 -16.92 -9.25
CA GLY A 166 5.90 -15.71 -8.42
C GLY A 166 6.76 -14.58 -8.97
N VAL A 167 8.02 -14.88 -9.36
CA VAL A 167 8.92 -13.86 -9.93
C VAL A 167 8.40 -13.36 -11.29
N ASP A 168 7.98 -14.23 -12.18
CA ASP A 168 7.53 -13.82 -13.51
C ASP A 168 6.23 -12.98 -13.44
N ARG A 169 5.29 -13.30 -12.54
CA ARG A 169 4.02 -12.55 -12.43
C ARG A 169 4.21 -11.16 -11.85
N ILE A 170 5.05 -10.98 -10.83
CA ILE A 170 5.31 -9.66 -10.29
C ILE A 170 6.09 -8.78 -11.26
N LEU A 171 7.07 -9.35 -11.98
CA LEU A 171 7.80 -8.63 -13.02
C LEU A 171 6.87 -8.21 -14.16
N ARG A 172 5.99 -9.11 -14.61
CA ARG A 172 5.01 -8.78 -15.66
C ARG A 172 4.14 -7.61 -15.24
N TYR A 173 3.54 -7.67 -14.05
CA TYR A 173 2.75 -6.57 -13.52
C TYR A 173 3.54 -5.26 -13.51
N ALA A 174 4.77 -5.27 -12.99
CA ALA A 174 5.60 -4.07 -12.90
C ALA A 174 5.95 -3.49 -14.28
N PHE A 175 6.23 -4.33 -15.28
CA PHE A 175 6.49 -3.88 -16.64
C PHE A 175 5.23 -3.36 -17.34
N GLU A 176 4.08 -4.00 -17.17
CA GLU A 176 2.79 -3.51 -17.68
C GLU A 176 2.42 -2.18 -17.03
N PHE A 177 2.60 -2.05 -15.73
CA PHE A 177 2.39 -0.80 -15.01
C PHE A 177 3.33 0.31 -15.51
N ALA A 178 4.63 0.04 -15.67
CA ALA A 178 5.58 1.00 -16.22
C ALA A 178 5.25 1.40 -17.68
N ASN A 179 4.67 0.47 -18.46
CA ASN A 179 4.26 0.76 -19.85
C ASN A 179 3.08 1.75 -19.94
N GLN A 180 2.26 1.85 -18.89
CA GLN A 180 1.16 2.80 -18.81
C GLN A 180 1.62 4.20 -18.35
N ARG A 181 2.82 4.32 -17.77
CA ARG A 181 3.39 5.57 -17.30
C ARG A 181 4.18 6.28 -18.42
N ASP A 182 4.24 7.61 -18.36
CA ASP A 182 4.87 8.44 -19.39
C ASP A 182 6.39 8.20 -19.51
N ALA A 183 7.07 8.04 -18.38
CA ALA A 183 8.53 7.85 -18.34
C ALA A 183 8.97 6.48 -18.86
N LYS A 184 8.10 5.47 -18.83
CA LYS A 184 8.36 4.09 -19.31
C LYS A 184 9.68 3.53 -18.80
N LYS A 185 9.91 3.67 -17.49
CA LYS A 185 11.16 3.29 -16.86
C LYS A 185 10.93 2.37 -15.68
N ILE A 186 11.76 1.32 -15.57
CA ILE A 186 11.72 0.38 -14.46
C ILE A 186 13.13 0.14 -13.92
N THR A 187 13.26 0.15 -12.60
CA THR A 187 14.48 -0.25 -11.88
C THR A 187 14.19 -1.46 -11.02
N ALA A 188 14.86 -2.58 -11.26
CA ALA A 188 14.74 -3.76 -10.42
C ALA A 188 15.76 -3.73 -9.28
N ALA A 189 15.27 -3.84 -8.04
CA ALA A 189 16.12 -4.00 -6.87
C ALA A 189 16.69 -5.42 -6.82
N THR A 190 17.99 -5.55 -6.64
CA THR A 190 18.70 -6.84 -6.57
C THR A 190 19.80 -6.82 -5.52
N LYS A 191 20.37 -7.97 -5.20
CA LYS A 191 21.58 -8.11 -4.38
C LYS A 191 22.43 -9.29 -4.89
N SER A 192 22.49 -9.48 -6.18
CA SER A 192 23.16 -10.60 -6.83
C SER A 192 24.68 -10.68 -6.58
N ASN A 193 25.29 -9.56 -6.16
CA ASN A 193 26.70 -9.56 -5.72
C ASN A 193 26.92 -10.16 -4.32
N GLY A 194 25.87 -10.39 -3.54
CA GLY A 194 25.96 -10.91 -2.17
C GLY A 194 25.09 -12.13 -1.90
N ILE A 195 23.94 -12.25 -2.58
CA ILE A 195 23.02 -13.38 -2.46
C ILE A 195 23.15 -14.24 -3.71
N ALA A 196 23.99 -15.28 -3.63
CA ALA A 196 24.57 -15.95 -4.77
C ALA A 196 23.64 -16.88 -5.57
N VAL A 197 22.43 -17.20 -5.08
CA VAL A 197 21.51 -18.14 -5.74
C VAL A 197 20.24 -17.43 -6.19
N SER A 198 19.46 -16.90 -5.27
CA SER A 198 18.14 -16.34 -5.58
C SER A 198 18.21 -15.01 -6.35
N MET A 199 19.18 -14.15 -6.05
CA MET A 199 19.25 -12.85 -6.72
C MET A 199 19.82 -12.88 -8.15
N PRO A 200 20.83 -13.72 -8.51
CA PRO A 200 21.14 -13.95 -9.92
C PRO A 200 19.99 -14.54 -10.72
N TYR A 201 19.18 -15.42 -10.11
CA TYR A 201 17.95 -15.90 -10.73
C TYR A 201 16.92 -14.76 -10.95
N TRP A 202 16.72 -13.90 -9.94
CA TRP A 202 15.90 -12.69 -10.08
C TRP A 202 16.37 -11.83 -11.26
N ASP A 203 17.67 -11.55 -11.34
CA ASP A 203 18.28 -10.77 -12.41
C ASP A 203 18.05 -11.39 -13.80
N GLU A 204 18.18 -12.72 -13.92
CA GLU A 204 17.89 -13.46 -15.16
C GLU A 204 16.43 -13.28 -15.58
N ARG A 205 15.48 -13.34 -14.62
CA ARG A 205 14.05 -13.15 -14.92
C ARG A 205 13.74 -11.70 -15.32
N VAL A 206 14.38 -10.73 -14.69
CA VAL A 206 14.28 -9.30 -15.11
C VAL A 206 14.75 -9.13 -16.55
N ASP A 207 15.91 -9.69 -16.92
CA ASP A 207 16.44 -9.59 -18.27
C ASP A 207 15.53 -10.29 -19.30
N ALA A 208 14.94 -11.41 -18.92
CA ALA A 208 13.99 -12.14 -19.77
C ALA A 208 12.68 -11.35 -19.98
N MET A 209 12.19 -10.66 -18.96
CA MET A 209 11.01 -9.81 -19.04
C MET A 209 11.29 -8.55 -19.87
N ALA A 210 12.42 -7.89 -19.66
CA ALA A 210 12.81 -6.69 -20.41
C ALA A 210 12.84 -6.90 -21.92
N LYS A 211 13.20 -8.11 -22.38
CA LYS A 211 13.16 -8.48 -23.82
C LYS A 211 11.74 -8.49 -24.40
N GLN A 212 10.71 -8.69 -23.57
CA GLN A 212 9.30 -8.70 -23.99
C GLN A 212 8.73 -7.27 -24.04
N TYR A 213 9.37 -6.30 -23.39
CA TYR A 213 8.95 -4.90 -23.32
C TYR A 213 10.07 -3.97 -23.80
N PRO A 214 10.50 -4.05 -25.07
CA PRO A 214 11.65 -3.29 -25.59
C PRO A 214 11.49 -1.77 -25.53
N GLN A 215 10.25 -1.28 -25.37
CA GLN A 215 9.94 0.14 -25.20
C GLN A 215 10.17 0.64 -23.77
N ILE A 216 10.40 -0.24 -22.80
CA ILE A 216 10.65 0.12 -21.39
C ILE A 216 12.15 0.19 -21.16
N GLN A 217 12.61 1.30 -20.61
CA GLN A 217 13.98 1.42 -20.12
C GLN A 217 14.12 0.67 -18.79
N ALA A 218 14.72 -0.51 -18.82
CA ALA A 218 14.92 -1.35 -17.65
C ALA A 218 16.38 -1.29 -17.17
N ASP A 219 16.59 -1.08 -15.86
CA ASP A 219 17.87 -1.25 -15.20
C ASP A 219 17.76 -2.08 -13.92
N LYS A 220 18.90 -2.57 -13.43
CA LYS A 220 19.01 -3.31 -12.17
C LYS A 220 19.98 -2.59 -11.26
N GLN A 221 19.63 -2.45 -9.98
CA GLN A 221 20.50 -1.82 -9.00
C GLN A 221 20.56 -2.65 -7.71
N HIS A 222 21.77 -2.80 -7.16
CA HIS A 222 21.90 -3.40 -5.84
C HIS A 222 21.16 -2.56 -4.80
N VAL A 223 20.43 -3.22 -3.90
CA VAL A 223 19.49 -2.57 -2.98
C VAL A 223 20.13 -1.52 -2.08
N ASP A 224 21.39 -1.71 -1.69
CA ASP A 224 22.16 -0.76 -0.90
C ASP A 224 22.40 0.56 -1.63
N ILE A 225 22.86 0.53 -2.89
CA ILE A 225 23.03 1.73 -3.68
C ILE A 225 21.67 2.32 -4.14
N LEU A 226 20.68 1.46 -4.36
CA LEU A 226 19.32 1.90 -4.67
C LEU A 226 18.72 2.71 -3.51
N ALA A 227 18.85 2.22 -2.27
CA ALA A 227 18.42 2.95 -1.07
C ALA A 227 19.15 4.30 -0.92
N ALA A 228 20.46 4.33 -1.15
CA ALA A 228 21.22 5.58 -1.14
C ALA A 228 20.71 6.57 -2.22
N ARG A 229 20.33 6.08 -3.41
CA ARG A 229 19.79 6.89 -4.49
C ARG A 229 18.36 7.38 -4.25
N PHE A 230 17.57 6.72 -3.44
CA PHE A 230 16.27 7.25 -2.99
C PHE A 230 16.44 8.57 -2.24
N VAL A 231 17.55 8.71 -1.49
CA VAL A 231 17.90 9.93 -0.78
C VAL A 231 18.58 10.96 -1.68
N LEU A 232 19.54 10.51 -2.50
CA LEU A 232 20.42 11.41 -3.26
C LEU A 232 19.83 11.86 -4.60
N GLN A 233 19.07 11.00 -5.26
CA GLN A 233 18.59 11.19 -6.64
C GLN A 233 17.19 10.57 -6.83
N PRO A 234 16.18 10.89 -5.99
CA PRO A 234 14.85 10.25 -6.06
C PRO A 234 14.13 10.49 -7.40
N GLU A 235 14.42 11.63 -8.06
CA GLU A 235 13.84 12.03 -9.35
C GLU A 235 14.17 11.11 -10.53
N ARG A 236 15.13 10.20 -10.34
CA ARG A 236 15.50 9.27 -11.41
C ARG A 236 14.58 8.07 -11.55
N PHE A 237 13.74 7.82 -10.54
CA PHE A 237 12.88 6.64 -10.50
C PHE A 237 11.50 6.91 -11.06
N ASP A 238 10.88 5.88 -11.62
CA ASP A 238 9.51 5.86 -12.12
C ASP A 238 8.77 4.64 -11.55
N VAL A 239 9.23 3.42 -11.86
CA VAL A 239 8.77 2.19 -11.23
C VAL A 239 9.97 1.44 -10.66
N VAL A 240 9.88 1.05 -9.41
CA VAL A 240 10.88 0.21 -8.74
C VAL A 240 10.24 -1.13 -8.42
N VAL A 241 10.73 -2.23 -9.00
CA VAL A 241 10.26 -3.57 -8.67
C VAL A 241 11.24 -4.27 -7.74
N ALA A 242 10.72 -4.94 -6.72
CA ALA A 242 11.55 -5.58 -5.70
C ALA A 242 10.94 -6.87 -5.16
N SER A 243 11.81 -7.76 -4.61
CA SER A 243 11.39 -8.88 -3.78
C SER A 243 10.64 -8.41 -2.54
N ASN A 244 10.05 -9.34 -1.82
CA ASN A 244 9.22 -9.03 -0.67
C ASN A 244 9.95 -8.16 0.38
N LEU A 245 11.11 -8.58 0.86
CA LEU A 245 11.88 -7.85 1.87
C LEU A 245 12.44 -6.53 1.33
N PHE A 246 13.02 -6.55 0.13
CA PHE A 246 13.58 -5.32 -0.44
C PHE A 246 12.49 -4.31 -0.75
N GLY A 247 11.34 -4.76 -1.22
CA GLY A 247 10.18 -3.92 -1.47
C GLY A 247 9.62 -3.30 -0.20
N ASP A 248 9.60 -4.05 0.91
CA ASP A 248 9.17 -3.55 2.21
C ASP A 248 10.05 -2.39 2.69
N ILE A 249 11.36 -2.62 2.75
CA ILE A 249 12.33 -1.61 3.20
C ILE A 249 12.29 -0.35 2.31
N LEU A 250 12.29 -0.53 0.99
CA LEU A 250 12.33 0.57 0.04
C LEU A 250 11.03 1.40 0.05
N SER A 251 9.89 0.75 0.29
CA SER A 251 8.60 1.42 0.30
C SER A 251 8.31 2.19 1.60
N ASP A 252 9.07 1.96 2.67
CA ASP A 252 9.08 2.79 3.87
C ASP A 252 10.09 3.94 3.74
N LEU A 253 11.24 3.67 3.10
CA LEU A 253 12.24 4.70 2.83
C LEU A 253 11.71 5.80 1.89
N GLY A 254 10.90 5.43 0.88
CA GLY A 254 10.31 6.39 -0.06
C GLY A 254 9.52 7.50 0.63
N PRO A 255 8.48 7.19 1.41
CA PRO A 255 7.72 8.18 2.19
C PRO A 255 8.57 8.98 3.18
N ALA A 256 9.57 8.37 3.81
CA ALA A 256 10.52 9.10 4.65
C ALA A 256 11.27 10.19 3.86
N CYS A 257 11.58 9.96 2.58
CA CYS A 257 12.19 10.95 1.69
C CYS A 257 11.20 12.05 1.24
N THR A 258 9.90 11.83 1.30
CA THR A 258 8.87 12.79 0.87
C THR A 258 8.20 13.54 2.03
N GLY A 259 8.52 13.20 3.28
CA GLY A 259 8.04 13.96 4.44
C GLY A 259 7.61 13.10 5.62
N THR A 260 6.64 12.23 5.44
CA THR A 260 6.10 11.40 6.52
C THR A 260 5.44 10.12 5.99
N ILE A 261 5.53 9.05 6.78
CA ILE A 261 4.81 7.80 6.52
C ILE A 261 3.27 7.97 6.66
N GLY A 262 2.81 9.00 7.37
CA GLY A 262 1.39 9.34 7.49
C GLY A 262 0.70 9.72 6.18
N LEU A 263 1.47 9.91 5.09
CA LEU A 263 0.97 10.14 3.72
C LEU A 263 1.09 8.89 2.83
N ALA A 264 1.66 7.80 3.33
CA ALA A 264 1.97 6.63 2.52
C ALA A 264 0.78 5.68 2.37
N ALA A 265 0.24 5.58 1.17
CA ALA A 265 -0.82 4.64 0.80
C ALA A 265 -0.25 3.32 0.26
N SER A 266 -1.07 2.27 0.31
CA SER A 266 -0.71 0.94 -0.15
C SER A 266 -1.91 0.19 -0.72
N ALA A 267 -1.68 -0.59 -1.75
CA ALA A 267 -2.64 -1.55 -2.29
C ALA A 267 -2.00 -2.94 -2.37
N ASN A 268 -2.67 -3.94 -1.80
CA ASN A 268 -2.34 -5.36 -1.95
C ASN A 268 -3.29 -5.93 -2.99
N LEU A 269 -2.81 -6.21 -4.19
CA LEU A 269 -3.65 -6.49 -5.34
C LEU A 269 -3.65 -7.96 -5.72
N ASN A 270 -4.84 -8.48 -6.03
CA ASN A 270 -5.06 -9.60 -6.92
C ASN A 270 -5.44 -9.02 -8.30
N PRO A 271 -4.48 -8.80 -9.21
CA PRO A 271 -4.75 -8.10 -10.46
C PRO A 271 -5.77 -8.80 -11.35
N GLU A 272 -5.87 -10.12 -11.27
CA GLU A 272 -6.85 -10.92 -12.00
C GLU A 272 -8.28 -10.82 -11.44
N ARG A 273 -8.47 -10.13 -10.30
CA ARG A 273 -9.76 -9.89 -9.63
C ARG A 273 -10.58 -11.15 -9.34
N LYS A 274 -9.87 -12.25 -9.12
CA LYS A 274 -10.52 -13.51 -8.69
C LYS A 274 -10.90 -13.47 -7.22
N PHE A 275 -10.19 -12.66 -6.46
CA PHE A 275 -10.35 -12.43 -5.03
C PHE A 275 -10.25 -10.95 -4.71
N PRO A 276 -10.76 -10.51 -3.55
CA PRO A 276 -10.69 -9.10 -3.17
C PRO A 276 -9.24 -8.63 -3.01
N SER A 277 -8.95 -7.45 -3.54
CA SER A 277 -7.74 -6.71 -3.23
C SER A 277 -7.90 -5.93 -1.93
N LEU A 278 -6.80 -5.60 -1.24
CA LEU A 278 -6.82 -4.91 0.04
C LEU A 278 -6.09 -3.56 -0.06
N PHE A 279 -6.74 -2.51 0.44
CA PHE A 279 -6.24 -1.13 0.42
C PHE A 279 -6.05 -0.64 1.85
N GLU A 280 -4.84 -0.21 2.19
CA GLU A 280 -4.44 0.13 3.56
C GLU A 280 -3.38 1.24 3.59
N PRO A 281 -3.26 2.02 4.68
CA PRO A 281 -2.08 2.83 4.93
C PRO A 281 -0.82 1.95 5.07
N VAL A 282 0.35 2.52 4.73
CA VAL A 282 1.65 1.85 4.99
C VAL A 282 1.99 1.83 6.48
N HIS A 283 1.59 2.89 7.22
CA HIS A 283 1.85 2.96 8.66
C HIS A 283 1.11 1.87 9.45
N GLY A 284 1.67 1.46 10.58
CA GLY A 284 1.05 0.53 11.52
C GLY A 284 -0.01 1.18 12.43
N SER A 285 -0.34 0.48 13.49
CA SER A 285 -1.39 0.86 14.46
C SER A 285 -1.01 1.99 15.43
N ALA A 286 0.28 2.32 15.57
CA ALA A 286 0.82 3.38 16.42
C ALA A 286 0.08 3.53 17.79
N PRO A 287 0.16 2.51 18.67
CA PRO A 287 -0.59 2.49 19.93
C PRO A 287 -0.29 3.66 20.87
N ASP A 288 0.91 4.23 20.77
CA ASP A 288 1.39 5.37 21.56
C ASP A 288 0.63 6.68 21.31
N ILE A 289 0.04 6.84 20.14
CA ILE A 289 -0.75 8.03 19.78
C ILE A 289 -2.25 7.75 19.66
N TYR A 290 -2.68 6.51 19.77
CA TYR A 290 -4.09 6.12 19.74
C TYR A 290 -4.89 6.85 20.86
N GLY A 291 -6.12 7.24 20.56
CA GLY A 291 -7.01 7.98 21.46
C GLY A 291 -6.76 9.49 21.50
N LYS A 292 -5.67 9.98 20.90
CA LYS A 292 -5.33 11.42 20.91
C LYS A 292 -5.89 12.20 19.73
N GLN A 293 -6.41 11.51 18.71
CA GLN A 293 -6.94 12.12 17.48
C GLN A 293 -5.91 13.05 16.81
N ILE A 294 -4.66 12.60 16.70
CA ILE A 294 -3.56 13.35 16.08
C ILE A 294 -2.91 12.61 14.89
N ALA A 295 -3.36 11.40 14.63
CA ALA A 295 -2.88 10.62 13.48
C ALA A 295 -3.30 11.30 12.16
N ASN A 296 -2.41 11.25 11.18
CA ASN A 296 -2.69 11.77 9.84
C ASN A 296 -3.58 10.78 9.07
N PRO A 297 -4.79 11.16 8.63
CA PRO A 297 -5.70 10.24 7.93
C PRO A 297 -5.40 10.13 6.42
N ILE A 298 -4.49 10.94 5.87
CA ILE A 298 -4.28 11.05 4.42
C ILE A 298 -3.85 9.73 3.80
N ALA A 299 -3.01 8.95 4.47
CA ALA A 299 -2.61 7.64 3.97
C ALA A 299 -3.82 6.70 3.75
N ALA A 300 -4.76 6.66 4.71
CA ALA A 300 -6.00 5.91 4.58
C ALA A 300 -6.88 6.47 3.44
N ILE A 301 -7.05 7.79 3.37
CA ILE A 301 -7.83 8.46 2.32
C ILE A 301 -7.23 8.17 0.93
N TRP A 302 -5.92 8.27 0.77
CA TRP A 302 -5.25 7.95 -0.49
C TRP A 302 -5.40 6.48 -0.87
N SER A 303 -5.33 5.56 0.10
CA SER A 303 -5.60 4.13 -0.15
C SER A 303 -7.03 3.92 -0.68
N GLY A 304 -7.99 4.71 -0.22
CA GLY A 304 -9.34 4.76 -0.78
C GLY A 304 -9.39 5.28 -2.23
N ALA A 305 -8.56 6.27 -2.57
CA ALA A 305 -8.40 6.71 -3.96
C ALA A 305 -7.82 5.59 -4.85
N MET A 306 -6.79 4.88 -4.37
CA MET A 306 -6.23 3.72 -5.07
C MET A 306 -7.25 2.59 -5.27
N MET A 307 -8.17 2.41 -4.33
CA MET A 307 -9.28 1.46 -4.48
C MET A 307 -10.20 1.86 -5.64
N PHE A 308 -10.55 3.13 -5.76
CA PHE A 308 -11.31 3.61 -6.90
C PHE A 308 -10.55 3.51 -8.22
N GLU A 309 -9.26 3.85 -8.24
CA GLU A 309 -8.41 3.65 -9.43
C GLU A 309 -8.42 2.18 -9.87
N PHE A 310 -8.34 1.24 -8.93
CA PHE A 310 -8.43 -0.19 -9.22
C PHE A 310 -9.80 -0.59 -9.78
N PHE A 311 -10.90 -0.03 -9.28
CA PHE A 311 -12.24 -0.25 -9.86
C PHE A 311 -12.40 0.40 -11.24
N GLY A 312 -11.60 1.40 -11.54
CA GLY A 312 -11.67 2.22 -12.75
C GLY A 312 -11.44 1.46 -14.05
N GLU A 313 -10.80 0.27 -14.02
CA GLU A 313 -10.70 -0.58 -15.21
C GLU A 313 -12.08 -1.01 -15.76
N ASP A 314 -13.09 -1.11 -14.88
CA ASP A 314 -14.45 -1.50 -15.25
C ASP A 314 -15.43 -0.32 -15.30
N ASP A 315 -15.08 0.81 -14.68
CA ASP A 315 -15.98 1.96 -14.50
C ASP A 315 -15.21 3.27 -14.43
N GLU A 316 -15.23 4.03 -15.51
CA GLU A 316 -14.51 5.31 -15.65
C GLU A 316 -14.89 6.33 -14.56
N ARG A 317 -16.11 6.26 -13.99
CA ARG A 317 -16.54 7.13 -12.88
C ARG A 317 -15.66 6.91 -11.65
N CYS A 318 -15.15 5.69 -11.45
CA CYS A 318 -14.24 5.37 -10.36
C CYS A 318 -12.89 6.05 -10.57
N ILE A 319 -12.37 6.15 -11.81
CA ILE A 319 -11.17 6.93 -12.11
C ILE A 319 -11.36 8.39 -11.68
N GLN A 320 -12.47 9.00 -12.06
CA GLN A 320 -12.78 10.38 -11.69
C GLN A 320 -12.91 10.56 -10.17
N ALA A 321 -13.54 9.62 -9.48
CA ALA A 321 -13.67 9.63 -8.03
C ALA A 321 -12.29 9.56 -7.34
N GLY A 322 -11.38 8.70 -7.79
CA GLY A 322 -10.01 8.63 -7.31
C GLY A 322 -9.23 9.93 -7.54
N GLN A 323 -9.34 10.51 -8.74
CA GLN A 323 -8.70 11.79 -9.09
C GLN A 323 -9.21 12.93 -8.23
N ASP A 324 -10.52 13.02 -7.97
CA ASP A 324 -11.10 14.04 -7.11
C ASP A 324 -10.60 13.94 -5.67
N ILE A 325 -10.47 12.73 -5.15
CA ILE A 325 -9.88 12.51 -3.83
C ILE A 325 -8.43 13.02 -3.81
N MET A 326 -7.62 12.67 -4.81
CA MET A 326 -6.23 13.13 -4.88
C MET A 326 -6.14 14.64 -4.98
N GLN A 327 -6.95 15.28 -5.80
CA GLN A 327 -7.03 16.74 -5.92
C GLN A 327 -7.44 17.40 -4.59
N ALA A 328 -8.38 16.80 -3.87
CA ALA A 328 -8.83 17.31 -2.56
C ALA A 328 -7.72 17.19 -1.50
N ILE A 329 -6.97 16.07 -1.50
CA ILE A 329 -5.77 15.90 -0.65
C ILE A 329 -4.78 17.03 -0.91
N GLU A 330 -4.41 17.28 -2.16
CA GLU A 330 -3.46 18.33 -2.52
C GLU A 330 -3.95 19.72 -2.10
N ASN A 331 -5.22 20.03 -2.34
CA ASN A 331 -5.81 21.31 -1.95
C ASN A 331 -5.78 21.53 -0.44
N VAL A 332 -6.09 20.50 0.36
CA VAL A 332 -6.05 20.57 1.82
C VAL A 332 -4.61 20.66 2.33
N LEU A 333 -3.67 19.94 1.72
CA LEU A 333 -2.25 20.04 2.06
C LEU A 333 -1.67 21.44 1.78
N ILE A 334 -2.17 22.18 0.80
CA ILE A 334 -1.74 23.55 0.53
C ILE A 334 -2.40 24.54 1.49
N ASN A 335 -3.73 24.48 1.65
CA ASN A 335 -4.54 25.57 2.19
C ASN A 335 -5.33 25.17 3.47
N GLY A 336 -5.42 23.89 3.80
CA GLY A 336 -6.28 23.36 4.84
C GLY A 336 -5.57 23.01 6.15
N PRO A 337 -6.29 22.33 7.05
CA PRO A 337 -5.74 21.84 8.30
C PRO A 337 -4.70 20.75 8.08
N LYS A 338 -3.66 20.73 8.93
CA LYS A 338 -2.56 19.76 8.91
C LYS A 338 -2.34 19.15 10.28
N THR A 339 -2.03 17.87 10.31
CA THR A 339 -1.62 17.15 11.52
C THR A 339 -0.18 17.47 11.91
N ALA A 340 0.22 17.05 13.11
CA ALA A 340 1.52 17.40 13.70
C ALA A 340 2.72 16.88 12.92
N ASP A 341 2.61 15.69 12.31
CA ASP A 341 3.65 15.05 11.49
C ASP A 341 4.03 15.85 10.23
N ILE A 342 3.13 16.71 9.76
CA ILE A 342 3.36 17.62 8.63
C ILE A 342 3.34 19.10 9.04
N GLY A 343 3.59 19.37 10.33
CA GLY A 343 3.83 20.71 10.86
C GLY A 343 2.60 21.51 11.24
N GLY A 344 1.43 20.87 11.39
CA GLY A 344 0.20 21.48 11.86
C GLY A 344 -0.15 21.11 13.31
N GLN A 345 -1.41 21.34 13.69
CA GLN A 345 -1.97 21.01 15.01
C GLN A 345 -3.39 20.45 14.89
N ALA A 346 -3.86 20.20 13.69
CA ALA A 346 -5.21 19.73 13.44
C ALA A 346 -5.40 18.29 13.96
N LYS A 347 -6.62 17.99 14.31
CA LYS A 347 -7.07 16.66 14.68
C LYS A 347 -7.31 15.80 13.44
N THR A 348 -7.25 14.48 13.60
CA THR A 348 -7.49 13.50 12.56
C THR A 348 -8.80 13.77 11.80
N TYR A 349 -9.90 13.97 12.54
CA TYR A 349 -11.21 14.24 11.95
C TYR A 349 -11.30 15.59 11.24
N GLU A 350 -10.58 16.63 11.68
CA GLU A 350 -10.59 17.96 11.03
C GLU A 350 -10.00 17.88 9.62
N VAL A 351 -8.94 17.07 9.43
CA VAL A 351 -8.33 16.83 8.12
C VAL A 351 -9.28 16.02 7.25
N GLY A 352 -9.88 14.95 7.78
CA GLY A 352 -10.85 14.12 7.06
C GLY A 352 -12.10 14.93 6.61
N ASP A 353 -12.64 15.75 7.50
CA ASP A 353 -13.79 16.64 7.19
C ASP A 353 -13.45 17.65 6.10
N ALA A 354 -12.25 18.24 6.15
CA ALA A 354 -11.81 19.20 5.14
C ALA A 354 -11.66 18.54 3.76
N ILE A 355 -11.07 17.34 3.69
CA ILE A 355 -10.92 16.61 2.42
C ILE A 355 -12.29 16.18 1.87
N ALA A 356 -13.18 15.62 2.70
CA ALA A 356 -14.51 15.22 2.28
C ALA A 356 -15.32 16.41 1.75
N SER A 357 -15.26 17.55 2.43
CA SER A 357 -15.91 18.80 1.99
C SER A 357 -15.34 19.29 0.66
N CYS A 358 -14.01 19.19 0.46
CA CYS A 358 -13.36 19.59 -0.77
C CYS A 358 -13.80 18.69 -1.94
N VAL A 359 -13.88 17.36 -1.76
CA VAL A 359 -14.41 16.42 -2.76
C VAL A 359 -15.83 16.77 -3.17
N ALA A 360 -16.71 17.02 -2.20
CA ALA A 360 -18.12 17.35 -2.46
C ALA A 360 -18.30 18.68 -3.22
N GLN A 361 -17.40 19.66 -3.01
CA GLN A 361 -17.48 21.01 -3.60
C GLN A 361 -16.81 21.14 -4.96
N THR A 362 -15.87 20.27 -5.32
CA THR A 362 -15.21 20.28 -6.63
C THR A 362 -16.27 20.13 -7.71
N LYS A 363 -16.39 21.11 -8.63
CA LYS A 363 -17.35 21.02 -9.74
C LYS A 363 -16.98 19.82 -10.61
N MET A 364 -17.99 19.04 -11.01
CA MET A 364 -17.79 18.08 -12.10
C MET A 364 -17.42 18.89 -13.34
N ASP A 365 -16.20 18.71 -13.86
CA ASP A 365 -15.88 19.15 -15.20
C ASP A 365 -16.70 18.26 -16.16
N VAL A 366 -17.86 18.76 -16.55
CA VAL A 366 -18.63 18.19 -17.64
C VAL A 366 -17.78 18.42 -18.89
N PHE A 367 -16.97 17.45 -19.27
CA PHE A 367 -16.46 17.41 -20.64
C PHE A 367 -17.69 17.28 -21.53
N ALA A 368 -18.09 18.42 -22.08
CA ALA A 368 -19.07 18.46 -23.13
C ALA A 368 -18.50 17.63 -24.30
N MET A 369 -19.12 16.48 -24.56
CA MET A 369 -19.02 15.84 -25.86
C MET A 369 -19.68 16.82 -26.86
N GLU A 370 -18.85 17.51 -27.64
CA GLU A 370 -19.21 18.01 -28.98
C GLU A 370 -18.53 17.13 -30.04
#